data_40388819236b92616629e0d0e2e2c812
#
_entry.id   40388819236b92616629e0d0e2e2c812
#
_cell.length_a   1.000
_cell.length_b   1.000
_cell.length_c   1.000
_cell.angle_alpha   90.00
_cell.angle_beta   90.00
_cell.angle_gamma   90.00
#
_symmetry.space_group_name_H-M   'P 1'
#
loop_
_entity.id
_entity.type
_entity.pdbx_description
1 polymer ?
#
loop_
_entity_poly.entity_id
_entity_poly.type
_entity_poly.pdbx_seq_one_letter_code
_entity_poly.pdbx_strand_id
1 'polypeptide(L)'
;MEYVALGRGGPKVSAIGLGMWQAGGKAWGSDVRDADCRKAMERAVELGINLVDTAEAYGDGHSEKVMSGAIKNVGRDNVFIATKVGGWHLRPNDVRKACAASLKRLGVREIDLYQVHWPDPWSQVPLRETMKALEALHRAGKIRHIGVSNFAVRDMREARSHLSRADLTSNQVRYNMLQREVEKEILPYCAREGIGVLAWSPIGKGLLSGKYHNGKRPKDRVRSDEDLFKPANIRASAPLVRELRRIGQTHGKTPAQVALAWLRRHPHVVPIPGGKRPAQAAENAGAAGWSLSTRELRGLDRILRRMRLDTF
;
A
#
# COMPACT_ATOMS: atom_id res chain seq x y z
N MET A 1 -12.79 -8.55 -10.90
CA MET A 1 -11.59 -8.40 -10.03
C MET A 1 -10.99 -9.78 -9.79
N GLU A 2 -9.67 -9.89 -9.85
CA GLU A 2 -8.93 -11.10 -9.45
C GLU A 2 -8.64 -11.05 -7.94
N TYR A 3 -8.55 -12.23 -7.31
CA TYR A 3 -8.22 -12.36 -5.90
C TYR A 3 -7.00 -13.27 -5.73
N VAL A 4 -6.12 -12.90 -4.82
CA VAL A 4 -4.88 -13.61 -4.52
C VAL A 4 -4.77 -13.89 -3.02
N ALA A 5 -3.99 -14.89 -2.65
CA ALA A 5 -3.64 -15.11 -1.24
C ALA A 5 -2.57 -14.09 -0.82
N LEU A 6 -2.80 -13.37 0.25
CA LEU A 6 -1.81 -12.48 0.85
C LEU A 6 -0.85 -13.31 1.73
N GLY A 7 0.26 -13.74 1.12
CA GLY A 7 1.16 -14.72 1.71
C GLY A 7 0.71 -16.16 1.51
N ARG A 8 1.58 -17.12 1.85
CA ARG A 8 1.30 -18.56 1.71
C ARG A 8 0.22 -18.99 2.70
N GLY A 9 -0.91 -19.47 2.17
CA GLY A 9 -2.05 -19.85 3.04
C GLY A 9 -2.73 -18.66 3.73
N GLY A 10 -2.38 -17.44 3.36
CA GLY A 10 -2.94 -16.21 3.92
C GLY A 10 -4.35 -15.89 3.40
N PRO A 11 -4.93 -14.78 3.86
CA PRO A 11 -6.29 -14.38 3.49
C PRO A 11 -6.40 -14.05 2.00
N LYS A 12 -7.58 -14.29 1.44
CA LYS A 12 -7.91 -13.96 0.05
C LYS A 12 -8.23 -12.47 -0.08
N VAL A 13 -7.42 -11.73 -0.79
CA VAL A 13 -7.58 -10.29 -1.04
C VAL A 13 -7.64 -9.99 -2.53
N SER A 14 -8.21 -8.85 -2.90
CA SER A 14 -8.18 -8.37 -4.28
C SER A 14 -6.75 -8.11 -4.74
N ALA A 15 -6.43 -8.45 -6.00
CA ALA A 15 -5.10 -8.30 -6.58
C ALA A 15 -4.62 -6.83 -6.69
N ILE A 16 -5.53 -5.88 -6.49
CA ILE A 16 -5.29 -4.44 -6.32
C ILE A 16 -6.04 -4.03 -5.04
N GLY A 17 -5.34 -3.38 -4.11
CA GLY A 17 -5.97 -2.77 -2.94
C GLY A 17 -6.28 -1.29 -3.13
N LEU A 18 -6.85 -0.66 -2.12
CA LEU A 18 -7.06 0.79 -2.05
C LEU A 18 -6.33 1.36 -0.83
N GLY A 19 -5.40 2.30 -1.05
CA GLY A 19 -4.77 3.08 0.02
C GLY A 19 -5.58 4.30 0.38
N MET A 20 -5.84 4.52 1.68
CA MET A 20 -6.64 5.62 2.21
C MET A 20 -5.79 6.75 2.83
N TRP A 21 -4.48 6.81 2.56
CA TRP A 21 -3.63 7.88 3.09
C TRP A 21 -4.15 9.28 2.72
N GLN A 22 -4.71 9.44 1.52
CA GLN A 22 -5.28 10.71 1.07
C GLN A 22 -6.45 11.18 1.95
N ALA A 23 -7.20 10.28 2.56
CA ALA A 23 -8.28 10.60 3.48
C ALA A 23 -7.79 11.08 4.86
N GLY A 24 -6.47 11.08 5.10
CA GLY A 24 -5.86 11.61 6.32
C GLY A 24 -5.82 13.14 6.40
N GLY A 25 -6.43 13.87 5.45
CA GLY A 25 -6.55 15.32 5.50
C GLY A 25 -5.79 16.07 4.41
N LYS A 26 -5.55 17.37 4.64
CA LYS A 26 -5.12 18.33 3.61
C LYS A 26 -3.67 18.19 3.09
N ALA A 27 -2.87 17.29 3.65
CA ALA A 27 -1.48 17.09 3.20
C ALA A 27 -1.37 16.73 1.70
N TRP A 28 -2.42 16.11 1.14
CA TRP A 28 -2.54 15.73 -0.27
C TRP A 28 -3.21 16.80 -1.15
N GLY A 29 -3.38 18.01 -0.64
CA GLY A 29 -4.00 19.15 -1.31
C GLY A 29 -5.29 19.62 -0.64
N SER A 30 -5.63 20.88 -0.85
CA SER A 30 -6.84 21.52 -0.30
C SER A 30 -8.14 20.98 -0.95
N ASP A 31 -8.04 20.26 -2.06
CA ASP A 31 -9.14 19.66 -2.80
C ASP A 31 -9.55 18.27 -2.27
N VAL A 32 -8.93 17.77 -1.21
CA VAL A 32 -9.31 16.50 -0.57
C VAL A 32 -10.56 16.73 0.29
N ARG A 33 -11.61 15.96 0.02
CA ARG A 33 -12.88 15.98 0.76
C ARG A 33 -13.22 14.58 1.24
N ASP A 34 -13.64 14.46 2.49
CA ASP A 34 -14.03 13.18 3.10
C ASP A 34 -15.12 12.46 2.33
N ALA A 35 -16.12 13.21 1.86
CA ALA A 35 -17.23 12.66 1.07
C ALA A 35 -16.74 12.03 -0.24
N ASP A 36 -15.76 12.65 -0.92
CA ASP A 36 -15.18 12.10 -2.14
C ASP A 36 -14.33 10.86 -1.85
N CYS A 37 -13.56 10.85 -0.74
CA CYS A 37 -12.79 9.71 -0.31
C CYS A 37 -13.69 8.52 0.08
N ARG A 38 -14.81 8.76 0.77
CA ARG A 38 -15.83 7.73 1.05
C ARG A 38 -16.40 7.14 -0.23
N LYS A 39 -16.88 7.97 -1.15
CA LYS A 39 -17.40 7.52 -2.45
C LYS A 39 -16.33 6.78 -3.27
N ALA A 40 -15.06 7.16 -3.17
CA ALA A 40 -13.96 6.43 -3.82
C ALA A 40 -13.80 5.02 -3.25
N MET A 41 -13.88 4.86 -1.94
CA MET A 41 -13.85 3.53 -1.31
C MET A 41 -15.08 2.71 -1.67
N GLU A 42 -16.28 3.28 -1.60
CA GLU A 42 -17.53 2.62 -2.00
C GLU A 42 -17.41 2.11 -3.44
N ARG A 43 -16.95 2.98 -4.35
CA ARG A 43 -16.74 2.60 -5.75
C ARG A 43 -15.68 1.52 -5.94
N ALA A 44 -14.60 1.52 -5.15
CA ALA A 44 -13.59 0.47 -5.15
C ALA A 44 -14.21 -0.89 -4.78
N VAL A 45 -15.01 -0.93 -3.70
CA VAL A 45 -15.68 -2.16 -3.24
C VAL A 45 -16.70 -2.66 -4.27
N GLU A 46 -17.50 -1.79 -4.88
CA GLU A 46 -18.42 -2.14 -5.98
C GLU A 46 -17.69 -2.80 -7.16
N LEU A 47 -16.44 -2.40 -7.42
CA LEU A 47 -15.60 -2.97 -8.47
C LEU A 47 -14.81 -4.23 -8.02
N GLY A 48 -15.08 -4.71 -6.80
CA GLY A 48 -14.51 -5.91 -6.23
C GLY A 48 -13.17 -5.73 -5.53
N ILE A 49 -12.70 -4.51 -5.27
CA ILE A 49 -11.57 -4.27 -4.37
C ILE A 49 -12.05 -4.48 -2.94
N ASN A 50 -11.56 -5.54 -2.28
CA ASN A 50 -11.87 -5.78 -0.88
C ASN A 50 -10.77 -5.30 0.07
N LEU A 51 -9.50 -5.27 -0.36
CA LEU A 51 -8.38 -4.82 0.48
C LEU A 51 -8.35 -3.29 0.55
N VAL A 52 -8.59 -2.75 1.74
CA VAL A 52 -8.51 -1.30 2.00
C VAL A 52 -7.53 -1.04 3.14
N ASP A 53 -6.49 -0.24 2.83
CA ASP A 53 -5.39 0.06 3.74
C ASP A 53 -5.47 1.49 4.28
N THR A 54 -5.36 1.63 5.59
CA THR A 54 -5.30 2.90 6.33
C THR A 54 -4.24 2.85 7.44
N ALA A 55 -4.20 3.82 8.32
CA ALA A 55 -3.36 3.84 9.54
C ALA A 55 -3.87 4.86 10.56
N GLU A 56 -3.57 4.65 11.85
CA GLU A 56 -3.80 5.66 12.90
C GLU A 56 -3.03 6.96 12.63
N ALA A 57 -1.86 6.86 12.00
CA ALA A 57 -1.02 8.00 11.65
C ALA A 57 -1.65 8.92 10.57
N TYR A 58 -2.63 8.44 9.82
CA TYR A 58 -3.19 9.21 8.72
C TYR A 58 -4.21 10.23 9.22
N GLY A 59 -3.72 11.47 9.45
CA GLY A 59 -4.52 12.54 10.02
C GLY A 59 -4.96 12.24 11.45
N ASP A 60 -4.11 11.62 12.23
CA ASP A 60 -4.39 11.24 13.62
C ASP A 60 -5.70 10.43 13.76
N GLY A 61 -5.79 9.39 12.95
CA GLY A 61 -6.96 8.51 12.88
C GLY A 61 -8.15 9.07 12.07
N HIS A 62 -8.00 10.22 11.42
CA HIS A 62 -9.07 10.78 10.57
C HIS A 62 -9.40 9.86 9.40
N SER A 63 -8.39 9.29 8.74
CA SER A 63 -8.60 8.34 7.65
C SER A 63 -9.41 7.11 8.06
N GLU A 64 -9.20 6.58 9.27
CA GLU A 64 -9.99 5.45 9.82
C GLU A 64 -11.47 5.86 10.04
N LYS A 65 -11.74 7.10 10.48
CA LYS A 65 -13.12 7.62 10.62
C LYS A 65 -13.80 7.79 9.25
N VAL A 66 -13.06 8.28 8.24
CA VAL A 66 -13.59 8.39 6.87
C VAL A 66 -13.92 7.00 6.31
N MET A 67 -13.04 6.02 6.53
CA MET A 67 -13.24 4.62 6.15
C MET A 67 -14.46 4.00 6.84
N SER A 68 -14.66 4.28 8.13
CA SER A 68 -15.84 3.82 8.89
C SER A 68 -17.14 4.25 8.24
N GLY A 69 -17.19 5.49 7.74
CA GLY A 69 -18.37 5.99 7.03
C GLY A 69 -18.69 5.21 5.75
N ALA A 70 -17.67 4.79 5.00
CA ALA A 70 -17.86 3.95 3.81
C ALA A 70 -18.22 2.50 4.18
N ILE A 71 -17.60 1.91 5.21
CA ILE A 71 -17.91 0.55 5.68
C ILE A 71 -19.40 0.38 6.01
N LYS A 72 -20.03 1.39 6.61
CA LYS A 72 -21.47 1.35 6.92
C LYS A 72 -22.33 1.19 5.67
N ASN A 73 -21.89 1.76 4.54
CA ASN A 73 -22.65 1.72 3.29
C ASN A 73 -22.41 0.44 2.50
N VAL A 74 -21.16 -0.04 2.46
CA VAL A 74 -20.80 -1.21 1.65
C VAL A 74 -20.90 -2.54 2.42
N GLY A 75 -21.04 -2.51 3.74
CA GLY A 75 -21.05 -3.70 4.61
C GLY A 75 -19.64 -4.15 5.02
N ARG A 76 -19.48 -4.52 6.29
CA ARG A 76 -18.18 -4.95 6.89
C ARG A 76 -17.57 -6.15 6.18
N ASP A 77 -18.38 -7.09 5.79
CA ASP A 77 -17.93 -8.37 5.22
C ASP A 77 -17.37 -8.25 3.80
N ASN A 78 -17.63 -7.13 3.13
CA ASN A 78 -17.11 -6.83 1.81
C ASN A 78 -15.73 -6.14 1.85
N VAL A 79 -15.18 -5.88 3.06
CA VAL A 79 -13.94 -5.13 3.24
C VAL A 79 -12.95 -5.91 4.07
N PHE A 80 -11.77 -6.19 3.52
CA PHE A 80 -10.59 -6.63 4.26
C PHE A 80 -9.85 -5.38 4.75
N ILE A 81 -9.97 -5.12 6.04
CA ILE A 81 -9.43 -3.91 6.68
C ILE A 81 -7.98 -4.12 7.07
N ALA A 82 -7.08 -3.36 6.46
CA ALA A 82 -5.69 -3.25 6.89
C ALA A 82 -5.46 -1.87 7.54
N THR A 83 -5.00 -1.86 8.79
CA THR A 83 -4.56 -0.63 9.45
C THR A 83 -3.26 -0.85 10.21
N LYS A 84 -2.71 0.20 10.83
CA LYS A 84 -1.35 0.16 11.35
C LYS A 84 -1.24 0.88 12.70
N VAL A 85 -0.44 0.30 13.60
CA VAL A 85 0.04 0.99 14.80
C VAL A 85 1.25 1.85 14.47
N GLY A 86 1.27 3.10 14.91
CA GLY A 86 2.37 4.03 14.70
C GLY A 86 3.66 3.60 15.41
N GLY A 87 4.81 3.96 14.83
CA GLY A 87 6.11 3.64 15.40
C GLY A 87 6.40 4.26 16.78
N TRP A 88 5.53 5.13 17.26
CA TRP A 88 5.57 5.73 18.60
C TRP A 88 4.69 5.02 19.64
N HIS A 89 3.90 4.02 19.24
CA HIS A 89 3.01 3.23 20.10
C HIS A 89 3.43 1.76 20.20
N LEU A 90 4.73 1.47 20.24
CA LEU A 90 5.27 0.10 20.17
C LEU A 90 5.37 -0.62 21.52
N ARG A 91 5.26 0.09 22.65
CA ARG A 91 5.20 -0.54 23.98
C ARG A 91 3.93 -1.38 24.12
N PRO A 92 3.95 -2.51 24.83
CA PRO A 92 2.82 -3.45 24.88
C PRO A 92 1.47 -2.82 25.23
N ASN A 93 1.45 -1.90 26.19
CA ASN A 93 0.23 -1.21 26.59
C ASN A 93 -0.24 -0.21 25.52
N ASP A 94 0.69 0.45 24.82
CA ASP A 94 0.38 1.43 23.79
C ASP A 94 -0.14 0.74 22.53
N VAL A 95 0.43 -0.41 22.12
CA VAL A 95 -0.10 -1.27 21.07
C VAL A 95 -1.56 -1.65 21.34
N ARG A 96 -1.89 -2.08 22.57
CA ARG A 96 -3.26 -2.44 22.93
C ARG A 96 -4.21 -1.25 22.90
N LYS A 97 -3.80 -0.09 23.43
CA LYS A 97 -4.59 1.15 23.41
C LYS A 97 -4.80 1.64 21.98
N ALA A 98 -3.75 1.66 21.16
CA ALA A 98 -3.82 2.05 19.75
C ALA A 98 -4.77 1.16 18.95
N CYS A 99 -4.69 -0.17 19.14
CA CYS A 99 -5.61 -1.12 18.51
C CYS A 99 -7.06 -0.88 18.93
N ALA A 100 -7.32 -0.69 20.23
CA ALA A 100 -8.67 -0.39 20.74
C ALA A 100 -9.21 0.93 20.17
N ALA A 101 -8.35 1.95 20.04
CA ALA A 101 -8.71 3.23 19.44
C ALA A 101 -9.00 3.09 17.94
N SER A 102 -8.21 2.30 17.19
CA SER A 102 -8.46 2.01 15.77
C SER A 102 -9.77 1.26 15.58
N LEU A 103 -10.05 0.22 16.37
CA LEU A 103 -11.34 -0.49 16.36
C LEU A 103 -12.53 0.45 16.57
N LYS A 104 -12.42 1.39 17.55
CA LYS A 104 -13.43 2.40 17.82
C LYS A 104 -13.61 3.36 16.65
N ARG A 105 -12.53 3.90 16.05
CA ARG A 105 -12.60 4.82 14.92
C ARG A 105 -13.16 4.17 13.67
N LEU A 106 -12.80 2.92 13.40
CA LEU A 106 -13.31 2.12 12.29
C LEU A 106 -14.76 1.64 12.50
N GLY A 107 -15.23 1.59 13.76
CA GLY A 107 -16.56 1.10 14.11
C GLY A 107 -16.72 -0.41 13.92
N VAL A 108 -15.66 -1.18 14.14
CA VAL A 108 -15.63 -2.64 13.95
C VAL A 108 -15.17 -3.36 15.21
N ARG A 109 -15.48 -4.65 15.32
CA ARG A 109 -15.09 -5.50 16.47
C ARG A 109 -13.72 -6.14 16.29
N GLU A 110 -13.27 -6.24 15.02
CA GLU A 110 -12.06 -6.95 14.61
C GLU A 110 -11.45 -6.28 13.38
N ILE A 111 -10.11 -6.20 13.32
CA ILE A 111 -9.31 -5.75 12.19
C ILE A 111 -8.76 -6.98 11.46
N ASP A 112 -8.84 -7.02 10.13
CA ASP A 112 -8.35 -8.18 9.37
C ASP A 112 -6.82 -8.25 9.35
N LEU A 113 -6.11 -7.13 9.12
CA LEU A 113 -4.65 -7.06 9.13
C LEU A 113 -4.20 -5.85 9.96
N TYR A 114 -3.49 -6.11 11.06
CA TYR A 114 -2.92 -5.06 11.89
C TYR A 114 -1.40 -5.07 11.77
N GLN A 115 -0.82 -3.94 11.38
CA GLN A 115 0.57 -3.85 10.98
C GLN A 115 1.36 -2.90 11.88
N VAL A 116 2.63 -3.22 12.17
CA VAL A 116 3.58 -2.22 12.67
C VAL A 116 3.94 -1.29 11.52
N HIS A 117 3.67 0.03 11.64
CA HIS A 117 3.82 1.00 10.55
C HIS A 117 5.29 1.23 10.16
N TRP A 118 6.16 1.31 11.16
CA TRP A 118 7.62 1.43 11.04
C TRP A 118 8.28 0.68 12.18
N PRO A 119 9.47 0.10 11.96
CA PRO A 119 10.32 -0.32 13.08
C PRO A 119 10.55 0.87 14.03
N ASP A 120 10.85 0.60 15.30
CA ASP A 120 11.21 1.67 16.23
C ASP A 120 12.46 2.42 15.73
N PRO A 121 12.34 3.70 15.34
CA PRO A 121 13.47 4.44 14.78
C PRO A 121 14.56 4.75 15.80
N TRP A 122 14.23 4.66 17.10
CA TRP A 122 15.15 4.92 18.19
C TRP A 122 15.60 3.66 18.94
N SER A 123 15.13 2.48 18.52
CA SER A 123 15.43 1.19 19.17
C SER A 123 15.18 1.17 20.67
N GLN A 124 14.18 1.92 21.15
CA GLN A 124 13.84 2.05 22.57
C GLN A 124 12.93 0.94 23.09
N VAL A 125 12.20 0.29 22.15
CA VAL A 125 11.26 -0.78 22.48
C VAL A 125 11.76 -2.07 21.83
N PRO A 126 12.13 -3.10 22.62
CA PRO A 126 12.50 -4.40 22.07
C PRO A 126 11.38 -4.95 21.17
N LEU A 127 11.72 -5.35 19.94
CA LEU A 127 10.75 -5.84 18.96
C LEU A 127 9.93 -7.02 19.51
N ARG A 128 10.54 -7.86 20.38
CA ARG A 128 9.87 -8.94 21.09
C ARG A 128 8.62 -8.48 21.84
N GLU A 129 8.67 -7.31 22.49
CA GLU A 129 7.54 -6.80 23.28
C GLU A 129 6.37 -6.40 22.39
N THR A 130 6.67 -5.70 21.28
CA THR A 130 5.68 -5.32 20.27
C THR A 130 5.02 -6.55 19.64
N MET A 131 5.83 -7.55 19.21
CA MET A 131 5.32 -8.74 18.56
C MET A 131 4.47 -9.61 19.51
N LYS A 132 4.85 -9.74 20.77
CA LYS A 132 4.03 -10.41 21.79
C LYS A 132 2.71 -9.70 22.08
N ALA A 133 2.71 -8.35 22.04
CA ALA A 133 1.46 -7.59 22.18
C ALA A 133 0.51 -7.83 20.98
N LEU A 134 1.04 -7.85 19.76
CA LEU A 134 0.26 -8.19 18.55
C LEU A 134 -0.28 -9.63 18.60
N GLU A 135 0.54 -10.60 19.01
CA GLU A 135 0.09 -11.97 19.17
C GLU A 135 -0.99 -12.13 20.26
N ALA A 136 -0.91 -11.35 21.33
CA ALA A 136 -1.97 -11.30 22.36
C ALA A 136 -3.28 -10.72 21.80
N LEU A 137 -3.22 -9.67 20.96
CA LEU A 137 -4.39 -9.12 20.26
C LEU A 137 -4.99 -10.12 19.28
N HIS A 138 -4.15 -10.87 18.57
CA HIS A 138 -4.58 -11.96 17.66
C HIS A 138 -5.32 -13.05 18.44
N ARG A 139 -4.75 -13.53 19.55
CA ARG A 139 -5.40 -14.55 20.42
C ARG A 139 -6.72 -14.05 21.02
N ALA A 140 -6.82 -12.75 21.29
CA ALA A 140 -8.05 -12.14 21.82
C ALA A 140 -9.10 -11.85 20.72
N GLY A 141 -8.86 -12.23 19.46
CA GLY A 141 -9.78 -12.00 18.34
C GLY A 141 -9.97 -10.51 18.01
N LYS A 142 -9.01 -9.65 18.37
CA LYS A 142 -9.06 -8.22 18.02
C LYS A 142 -8.46 -7.94 16.64
N ILE A 143 -7.55 -8.79 16.21
CA ILE A 143 -6.93 -8.76 14.88
C ILE A 143 -6.87 -10.19 14.33
N ARG A 144 -7.10 -10.38 13.03
CA ARG A 144 -7.02 -11.69 12.37
C ARG A 144 -5.60 -12.04 11.94
N HIS A 145 -4.90 -11.07 11.40
CA HIS A 145 -3.57 -11.26 10.83
C HIS A 145 -2.61 -10.21 11.34
N ILE A 146 -1.33 -10.61 11.49
CA ILE A 146 -0.23 -9.74 11.91
C ILE A 146 0.58 -9.38 10.67
N GLY A 147 0.87 -8.10 10.49
CA GLY A 147 1.76 -7.61 9.45
C GLY A 147 2.79 -6.62 9.98
N VAL A 148 3.72 -6.28 9.14
CA VAL A 148 4.69 -5.22 9.37
C VAL A 148 4.77 -4.30 8.16
N SER A 149 5.40 -3.13 8.32
CA SER A 149 5.62 -2.20 7.22
C SER A 149 7.01 -1.59 7.35
N ASN A 150 7.71 -1.50 6.21
CA ASN A 150 9.07 -0.95 6.12
C ASN A 150 10.14 -1.72 6.90
N PHE A 151 9.92 -3.03 7.10
CA PHE A 151 10.87 -3.91 7.77
C PHE A 151 11.91 -4.44 6.78
N ALA A 152 13.18 -4.38 7.18
CA ALA A 152 14.25 -5.08 6.49
C ALA A 152 14.16 -6.60 6.74
N VAL A 153 14.94 -7.38 5.99
CA VAL A 153 14.97 -8.85 6.14
C VAL A 153 15.37 -9.26 7.56
N ARG A 154 16.35 -8.58 8.16
CA ARG A 154 16.77 -8.83 9.54
C ARG A 154 15.60 -8.64 10.51
N ASP A 155 14.89 -7.54 10.38
CA ASP A 155 13.81 -7.19 11.30
C ASP A 155 12.60 -8.13 11.14
N MET A 156 12.31 -8.59 9.91
CA MET A 156 11.28 -9.62 9.69
C MET A 156 11.65 -10.97 10.32
N ARG A 157 12.93 -11.39 10.24
CA ARG A 157 13.40 -12.62 10.89
C ARG A 157 13.24 -12.52 12.41
N GLU A 158 13.68 -11.41 12.99
CA GLU A 158 13.53 -11.16 14.42
C GLU A 158 12.06 -11.14 14.83
N ALA A 159 11.20 -10.40 14.13
CA ALA A 159 9.78 -10.34 14.40
C ALA A 159 9.13 -11.74 14.42
N ARG A 160 9.44 -12.58 13.43
CA ARG A 160 8.92 -13.95 13.33
C ARG A 160 9.41 -14.85 14.48
N SER A 161 10.65 -14.70 14.91
CA SER A 161 11.20 -15.51 16.03
C SER A 161 10.49 -15.25 17.35
N HIS A 162 9.75 -14.16 17.47
CA HIS A 162 8.98 -13.78 18.66
C HIS A 162 7.50 -14.15 18.60
N LEU A 163 7.03 -14.68 17.47
CA LEU A 163 5.68 -15.21 17.29
C LEU A 163 5.69 -16.74 17.52
N SER A 164 4.66 -17.26 18.17
CA SER A 164 4.57 -18.68 18.53
C SER A 164 3.36 -19.40 17.93
N ARG A 165 2.25 -18.70 17.72
CA ARG A 165 0.99 -19.23 17.20
C ARG A 165 0.47 -18.50 15.97
N ALA A 166 1.16 -17.43 15.59
CA ALA A 166 0.89 -16.65 14.39
C ALA A 166 2.18 -16.51 13.59
N ASP A 167 2.09 -16.06 12.37
CA ASP A 167 3.25 -15.69 11.55
C ASP A 167 2.99 -14.32 10.90
N LEU A 168 4.03 -13.74 10.30
CA LEU A 168 3.86 -12.52 9.53
C LEU A 168 3.11 -12.83 8.24
N THR A 169 1.93 -12.24 8.09
CA THR A 169 1.14 -12.34 6.87
C THR A 169 1.71 -11.47 5.76
N SER A 170 2.18 -10.27 6.09
CA SER A 170 2.67 -9.31 5.09
C SER A 170 3.76 -8.38 5.60
N ASN A 171 4.57 -7.89 4.65
CA ASN A 171 5.39 -6.69 4.83
C ASN A 171 4.93 -5.63 3.81
N GLN A 172 4.53 -4.46 4.29
CA GLN A 172 4.12 -3.35 3.44
C GLN A 172 5.31 -2.43 3.17
N VAL A 173 5.75 -2.30 1.91
CA VAL A 173 6.97 -1.57 1.55
C VAL A 173 6.75 -0.63 0.37
N ARG A 174 7.58 0.42 0.26
CA ARG A 174 7.61 1.27 -0.93
C ARG A 174 8.11 0.47 -2.12
N TYR A 175 7.24 0.31 -3.12
CA TYR A 175 7.63 -0.39 -4.33
C TYR A 175 6.88 0.12 -5.56
N ASN A 176 7.65 0.57 -6.55
CA ASN A 176 7.16 0.99 -7.86
C ASN A 176 8.32 0.93 -8.87
N MET A 177 8.04 1.19 -10.14
CA MET A 177 9.02 1.13 -11.22
C MET A 177 10.21 2.09 -11.05
N LEU A 178 10.07 3.16 -10.25
CA LEU A 178 11.10 4.17 -10.01
C LEU A 178 11.91 3.92 -8.73
N GLN A 179 11.37 3.12 -7.81
CA GLN A 179 11.94 2.83 -6.48
C GLN A 179 11.88 1.32 -6.27
N ARG A 180 12.99 0.64 -6.55
CA ARG A 180 13.09 -0.81 -6.71
C ARG A 180 14.06 -1.48 -5.72
N GLU A 181 14.49 -0.78 -4.70
CA GLU A 181 15.50 -1.26 -3.72
C GLU A 181 15.09 -2.57 -3.07
N VAL A 182 13.77 -2.74 -2.84
CA VAL A 182 13.19 -3.95 -2.23
C VAL A 182 13.38 -5.22 -3.07
N GLU A 183 13.66 -5.10 -4.37
CA GLU A 183 13.90 -6.25 -5.26
C GLU A 183 15.20 -7.01 -4.92
N LYS A 184 16.15 -6.36 -4.26
CA LYS A 184 17.45 -6.98 -3.94
C LYS A 184 17.33 -8.05 -2.87
N GLU A 185 16.59 -7.80 -1.80
CA GLU A 185 16.54 -8.66 -0.62
C GLU A 185 15.11 -8.95 -0.14
N ILE A 186 14.27 -7.91 -0.01
CA ILE A 186 12.95 -8.02 0.63
C ILE A 186 12.02 -8.89 -0.19
N LEU A 187 11.87 -8.63 -1.49
CA LEU A 187 10.98 -9.45 -2.34
C LEU A 187 11.41 -10.91 -2.42
N PRO A 188 12.71 -11.25 -2.67
CA PRO A 188 13.15 -12.64 -2.65
C PRO A 188 12.92 -13.33 -1.30
N TYR A 189 13.17 -12.62 -0.19
CA TYR A 189 12.90 -13.15 1.14
C TYR A 189 11.42 -13.42 1.35
N CYS A 190 10.55 -12.45 1.07
CA CYS A 190 9.12 -12.61 1.23
C CYS A 190 8.56 -13.75 0.37
N ALA A 191 9.00 -13.88 -0.88
CA ALA A 191 8.60 -14.96 -1.77
C ALA A 191 8.96 -16.35 -1.21
N ARG A 192 10.20 -16.51 -0.72
CA ARG A 192 10.68 -17.76 -0.13
C ARG A 192 9.94 -18.13 1.15
N GLU A 193 9.75 -17.17 2.03
CA GLU A 193 9.10 -17.38 3.33
C GLU A 193 7.57 -17.41 3.27
N GLY A 194 6.99 -17.08 2.11
CA GLY A 194 5.54 -17.04 1.95
C GLY A 194 4.87 -15.82 2.59
N ILE A 195 5.60 -14.70 2.73
CA ILE A 195 5.09 -13.43 3.24
C ILE A 195 4.54 -12.61 2.06
N GLY A 196 3.31 -12.10 2.18
CA GLY A 196 2.73 -11.20 1.21
C GLY A 196 3.41 -9.82 1.22
N VAL A 197 3.46 -9.14 0.08
CA VAL A 197 4.01 -7.79 -0.01
C VAL A 197 2.92 -6.83 -0.43
N LEU A 198 2.62 -5.85 0.42
CA LEU A 198 1.77 -4.71 0.06
C LEU A 198 2.66 -3.58 -0.47
N ALA A 199 2.48 -3.22 -1.75
CA ALA A 199 3.29 -2.17 -2.36
C ALA A 199 2.63 -0.79 -2.17
N TRP A 200 3.18 0.04 -1.27
CA TRP A 200 2.70 1.42 -1.13
C TRP A 200 3.39 2.37 -2.14
N SER A 201 2.71 3.48 -2.47
CA SER A 201 3.09 4.39 -3.57
C SER A 201 3.35 3.69 -4.91
N PRO A 202 2.52 2.72 -5.35
CA PRO A 202 2.82 1.82 -6.47
C PRO A 202 2.91 2.53 -7.83
N ILE A 203 2.37 3.76 -7.93
CA ILE A 203 2.47 4.62 -9.12
C ILE A 203 3.37 5.85 -8.91
N GLY A 204 4.35 5.78 -7.96
CA GLY A 204 5.28 6.87 -7.66
C GLY A 204 4.54 8.16 -7.30
N LYS A 205 3.58 8.11 -6.37
CA LYS A 205 2.70 9.24 -5.98
C LYS A 205 2.01 9.93 -7.17
N GLY A 206 1.84 9.20 -8.27
CA GLY A 206 1.19 9.68 -9.50
C GLY A 206 2.16 10.12 -10.61
N LEU A 207 3.47 10.05 -10.43
CA LEU A 207 4.44 10.36 -11.49
C LEU A 207 4.28 9.42 -12.69
N LEU A 208 4.07 8.12 -12.45
CA LEU A 208 3.87 7.11 -13.48
C LEU A 208 2.54 7.22 -14.24
N SER A 209 1.59 8.05 -13.80
CA SER A 209 0.39 8.35 -14.59
C SER A 209 0.68 9.24 -15.82
N GLY A 210 1.85 9.86 -15.85
CA GLY A 210 2.26 10.77 -16.92
C GLY A 210 1.75 12.20 -16.82
N LYS A 211 0.92 12.53 -15.82
CA LYS A 211 0.29 13.86 -15.70
C LYS A 211 1.29 14.99 -15.42
N TYR A 212 2.48 14.69 -14.90
CA TYR A 212 3.52 15.68 -14.59
C TYR A 212 4.55 15.84 -15.70
N HIS A 213 4.45 15.07 -16.82
CA HIS A 213 5.36 15.14 -17.95
C HIS A 213 4.93 16.16 -19.02
N ASN A 214 3.90 16.97 -18.74
CA ASN A 214 3.39 18.03 -19.61
C ASN A 214 3.53 19.43 -18.97
N GLY A 215 4.53 19.61 -18.13
CA GLY A 215 4.81 20.89 -17.46
C GLY A 215 4.04 21.14 -16.16
N LYS A 216 3.05 20.31 -15.82
CA LYS A 216 2.35 20.43 -14.52
C LYS A 216 3.29 20.15 -13.36
N ARG A 217 3.10 20.88 -12.26
CA ARG A 217 3.83 20.70 -11.00
C ARG A 217 2.88 20.23 -9.90
N PRO A 218 3.38 19.45 -8.91
CA PRO A 218 2.63 19.19 -7.70
C PRO A 218 2.28 20.49 -6.97
N LYS A 219 1.08 20.53 -6.39
CA LYS A 219 0.62 21.68 -5.57
C LYS A 219 0.50 21.32 -4.08
N ASP A 220 0.77 20.08 -3.73
CA ASP A 220 0.71 19.54 -2.36
C ASP A 220 2.10 19.17 -1.83
N ARG A 221 2.27 19.29 -0.51
CA ARG A 221 3.56 19.05 0.17
C ARG A 221 4.05 17.60 0.01
N VAL A 222 3.14 16.63 0.02
CA VAL A 222 3.51 15.21 -0.08
C VAL A 222 4.28 14.88 -1.35
N ARG A 223 4.10 15.68 -2.42
CA ARG A 223 4.79 15.50 -3.70
C ARG A 223 5.87 16.53 -3.94
N SER A 224 5.64 17.81 -3.53
CA SER A 224 6.63 18.87 -3.75
C SER A 224 7.94 18.60 -3.03
N ASP A 225 7.86 17.95 -1.87
CA ASP A 225 9.01 17.64 -1.02
C ASP A 225 9.69 16.30 -1.39
N GLU A 226 9.21 15.61 -2.44
CA GLU A 226 9.77 14.34 -2.90
C GLU A 226 10.73 14.52 -4.07
N ASP A 227 11.90 13.93 -3.97
CA ASP A 227 12.93 13.95 -5.00
C ASP A 227 12.45 13.46 -6.36
N LEU A 228 11.51 12.51 -6.39
CA LEU A 228 10.90 12.04 -7.63
C LEU A 228 10.30 13.17 -8.48
N PHE A 229 9.87 14.28 -7.86
CA PHE A 229 9.28 15.41 -8.55
C PHE A 229 10.26 16.53 -8.88
N LYS A 230 11.56 16.36 -8.59
CA LYS A 230 12.61 17.26 -9.13
C LYS A 230 12.52 17.27 -10.66
N PRO A 231 12.73 18.45 -11.30
CA PRO A 231 12.66 18.56 -12.77
C PRO A 231 13.53 17.55 -13.51
N ALA A 232 14.72 17.25 -12.98
CA ALA A 232 15.63 16.26 -13.55
C ALA A 232 15.00 14.86 -13.57
N ASN A 233 14.38 14.43 -12.48
CA ASN A 233 13.75 13.11 -12.34
C ASN A 233 12.49 12.98 -13.21
N ILE A 234 11.69 14.05 -13.33
CA ILE A 234 10.56 14.07 -14.26
C ILE A 234 11.05 13.87 -15.71
N ARG A 235 12.13 14.57 -16.11
CA ARG A 235 12.73 14.38 -17.44
C ARG A 235 13.30 12.99 -17.62
N ALA A 236 14.05 12.49 -16.65
CA ALA A 236 14.67 11.16 -16.70
C ALA A 236 13.62 10.03 -16.81
N SER A 237 12.45 10.19 -16.19
CA SER A 237 11.36 9.20 -16.25
C SER A 237 10.48 9.32 -17.51
N ALA A 238 10.65 10.34 -18.34
CA ALA A 238 9.82 10.55 -19.53
C ALA A 238 9.86 9.40 -20.55
N PRO A 239 11.01 8.74 -20.85
CA PRO A 239 11.04 7.58 -21.73
C PRO A 239 10.17 6.42 -21.19
N LEU A 240 10.21 6.16 -19.89
CA LEU A 240 9.39 5.17 -19.23
C LEU A 240 7.91 5.49 -19.41
N VAL A 241 7.49 6.71 -19.13
CA VAL A 241 6.08 7.10 -19.24
C VAL A 241 5.58 7.05 -20.68
N ARG A 242 6.42 7.36 -21.68
CA ARG A 242 6.07 7.17 -23.09
C ARG A 242 5.80 5.70 -23.40
N GLU A 243 6.65 4.79 -22.91
CA GLU A 243 6.46 3.36 -23.11
C GLU A 243 5.21 2.83 -22.39
N LEU A 244 4.93 3.31 -21.15
CA LEU A 244 3.69 2.99 -20.44
C LEU A 244 2.45 3.42 -21.24
N ARG A 245 2.48 4.60 -21.88
CA ARG A 245 1.39 5.06 -22.77
C ARG A 245 1.25 4.17 -24.00
N ARG A 246 2.36 3.83 -24.66
CA ARG A 246 2.35 2.96 -25.85
C ARG A 246 1.73 1.60 -25.53
N ILE A 247 2.18 0.96 -24.44
CA ILE A 247 1.61 -0.31 -23.98
C ILE A 247 0.13 -0.12 -23.59
N GLY A 248 -0.18 0.95 -22.88
CA GLY A 248 -1.56 1.25 -22.48
C GLY A 248 -2.49 1.37 -23.70
N GLN A 249 -2.06 2.04 -24.76
CA GLN A 249 -2.84 2.15 -26.00
C GLN A 249 -3.14 0.79 -26.64
N THR A 250 -2.17 -0.13 -26.63
CA THR A 250 -2.37 -1.50 -27.18
C THR A 250 -3.42 -2.29 -26.40
N HIS A 251 -3.55 -2.05 -25.10
CA HIS A 251 -4.44 -2.81 -24.21
C HIS A 251 -5.70 -2.03 -23.77
N GLY A 252 -5.93 -0.82 -24.28
CA GLY A 252 -7.01 0.06 -23.80
C GLY A 252 -6.84 0.44 -22.32
N LYS A 253 -5.59 0.64 -21.86
CA LYS A 253 -5.23 0.92 -20.46
C LYS A 253 -4.51 2.25 -20.31
N THR A 254 -4.59 2.83 -19.11
CA THR A 254 -3.82 4.03 -18.78
C THR A 254 -2.37 3.68 -18.36
N PRO A 255 -1.43 4.64 -18.43
CA PRO A 255 -0.07 4.42 -17.92
C PRO A 255 -0.02 3.97 -16.46
N ALA A 256 -0.93 4.48 -15.61
CA ALA A 256 -1.04 4.06 -14.22
C ALA A 256 -1.44 2.58 -14.09
N GLN A 257 -2.40 2.14 -14.90
CA GLN A 257 -2.81 0.73 -14.94
C GLN A 257 -1.69 -0.18 -15.42
N VAL A 258 -0.90 0.25 -16.42
CA VAL A 258 0.30 -0.50 -16.88
C VAL A 258 1.33 -0.61 -15.77
N ALA A 259 1.59 0.47 -15.03
CA ALA A 259 2.52 0.47 -13.90
C ALA A 259 2.06 -0.45 -12.76
N LEU A 260 0.76 -0.50 -12.46
CA LEU A 260 0.19 -1.42 -11.48
C LEU A 260 0.26 -2.88 -11.94
N ALA A 261 -0.03 -3.16 -13.20
CA ALA A 261 0.09 -4.49 -13.78
C ALA A 261 1.55 -5.00 -13.77
N TRP A 262 2.52 -4.09 -13.96
CA TRP A 262 3.94 -4.45 -13.84
C TRP A 262 4.32 -4.95 -12.44
N LEU A 263 3.77 -4.38 -11.37
CA LEU A 263 4.00 -4.85 -10.00
C LEU A 263 3.43 -6.25 -9.78
N ARG A 264 2.28 -6.54 -10.38
CA ARG A 264 1.60 -7.83 -10.29
C ARG A 264 2.31 -8.98 -11.02
N ARG A 265 3.41 -8.70 -11.75
CA ARG A 265 4.31 -9.75 -12.27
C ARG A 265 4.89 -10.64 -11.14
N HIS A 266 4.93 -10.15 -9.92
CA HIS A 266 5.28 -10.88 -8.72
C HIS A 266 4.00 -11.34 -8.01
N PRO A 267 3.67 -12.64 -7.99
CA PRO A 267 2.36 -13.12 -7.51
C PRO A 267 2.10 -12.86 -6.03
N HIS A 268 3.15 -12.60 -5.23
CA HIS A 268 3.06 -12.26 -3.82
C HIS A 268 2.98 -10.76 -3.54
N VAL A 269 2.95 -9.91 -4.58
CA VAL A 269 2.89 -8.45 -4.47
C VAL A 269 1.50 -7.94 -4.80
N VAL A 270 0.89 -7.22 -3.87
CA VAL A 270 -0.41 -6.54 -4.04
C VAL A 270 -0.17 -5.02 -3.98
N PRO A 271 -0.30 -4.28 -5.08
CA PRO A 271 -0.22 -2.83 -5.06
C PRO A 271 -1.46 -2.22 -4.38
N ILE A 272 -1.23 -1.18 -3.57
CA ILE A 272 -2.27 -0.43 -2.86
C ILE A 272 -2.27 1.05 -3.28
N PRO A 273 -2.65 1.35 -4.55
CA PRO A 273 -2.73 2.72 -5.03
C PRO A 273 -3.76 3.53 -4.24
N GLY A 274 -3.45 4.80 -3.99
CA GLY A 274 -4.40 5.72 -3.39
C GLY A 274 -5.48 6.19 -4.36
N GLY A 275 -6.65 6.53 -3.81
CA GLY A 275 -7.75 7.14 -4.57
C GLY A 275 -8.58 8.08 -3.68
N LYS A 276 -8.68 9.35 -4.07
CA LYS A 276 -9.50 10.35 -3.36
C LYS A 276 -10.80 10.70 -4.10
N ARG A 277 -11.09 10.04 -5.23
CA ARG A 277 -12.28 10.23 -6.07
C ARG A 277 -12.70 8.90 -6.71
N PRO A 278 -14.01 8.67 -6.97
CA PRO A 278 -14.52 7.45 -7.57
C PRO A 278 -13.84 7.07 -8.89
N ALA A 279 -13.55 8.05 -9.76
CA ALA A 279 -12.88 7.82 -11.02
C ALA A 279 -11.46 7.23 -10.85
N GLN A 280 -10.73 7.62 -9.80
CA GLN A 280 -9.41 7.08 -9.50
C GLN A 280 -9.52 5.63 -8.98
N ALA A 281 -10.51 5.34 -8.16
CA ALA A 281 -10.79 3.97 -7.72
C ALA A 281 -11.12 3.05 -8.90
N ALA A 282 -11.92 3.53 -9.84
CA ALA A 282 -12.24 2.80 -11.08
C ALA A 282 -11.00 2.60 -11.97
N GLU A 283 -10.16 3.62 -12.13
CA GLU A 283 -8.90 3.50 -12.86
C GLU A 283 -8.00 2.43 -12.21
N ASN A 284 -7.83 2.48 -10.88
CA ASN A 284 -7.01 1.51 -10.16
C ASN A 284 -7.55 0.08 -10.33
N ALA A 285 -8.86 -0.13 -10.19
CA ALA A 285 -9.51 -1.43 -10.38
C ALA A 285 -9.26 -2.01 -11.78
N GLY A 286 -9.22 -1.17 -12.80
CA GLY A 286 -8.96 -1.56 -14.18
C GLY A 286 -7.52 -2.07 -14.46
N ALA A 287 -6.64 -2.03 -13.45
CA ALA A 287 -5.32 -2.65 -13.52
C ALA A 287 -5.36 -4.17 -13.25
N ALA A 288 -6.47 -4.71 -12.78
CA ALA A 288 -6.70 -6.15 -12.63
C ALA A 288 -7.28 -6.77 -13.92
N GLY A 289 -7.25 -8.10 -14.03
CA GLY A 289 -7.88 -8.86 -15.13
C GLY A 289 -7.07 -8.92 -16.44
N TRP A 290 -5.81 -8.49 -16.43
CA TRP A 290 -4.90 -8.57 -17.56
C TRP A 290 -3.44 -8.59 -17.10
N SER A 291 -2.52 -8.89 -18.00
CA SER A 291 -1.09 -8.97 -17.71
C SER A 291 -0.25 -8.44 -18.87
N LEU A 292 0.95 -8.01 -18.57
CA LEU A 292 1.96 -7.64 -19.56
C LEU A 292 2.56 -8.88 -20.21
N SER A 293 2.76 -8.84 -21.51
CA SER A 293 3.51 -9.88 -22.23
C SER A 293 4.99 -9.86 -21.84
N THR A 294 5.69 -10.98 -22.05
CA THR A 294 7.14 -11.09 -21.85
C THR A 294 7.92 -10.04 -22.68
N ARG A 295 7.45 -9.72 -23.90
CA ARG A 295 8.07 -8.70 -24.76
C ARG A 295 7.97 -7.30 -24.14
N GLU A 296 6.80 -6.95 -23.59
CA GLU A 296 6.56 -5.66 -22.93
C GLU A 296 7.38 -5.53 -21.64
N LEU A 297 7.41 -6.58 -20.81
CA LEU A 297 8.24 -6.63 -19.61
C LEU A 297 9.73 -6.42 -19.95
N ARG A 298 10.26 -7.09 -20.96
CA ARG A 298 11.66 -6.90 -21.41
C ARG A 298 11.91 -5.48 -21.92
N GLY A 299 10.94 -4.89 -22.63
CA GLY A 299 10.99 -3.50 -23.08
C GLY A 299 11.10 -2.51 -21.93
N LEU A 300 10.24 -2.65 -20.94
CA LEU A 300 10.23 -1.83 -19.73
C LEU A 300 11.53 -2.00 -18.92
N ASP A 301 11.99 -3.24 -18.72
CA ASP A 301 13.22 -3.52 -17.98
C ASP A 301 14.47 -2.90 -18.65
N ARG A 302 14.52 -2.85 -20.00
CA ARG A 302 15.61 -2.18 -20.74
C ARG A 302 15.63 -0.68 -20.45
N ILE A 303 14.47 -0.02 -20.40
CA ILE A 303 14.36 1.41 -20.07
C ILE A 303 14.79 1.63 -18.61
N LEU A 304 14.27 0.82 -17.69
CA LEU A 304 14.55 0.92 -16.26
C LEU A 304 16.04 0.77 -15.92
N ARG A 305 16.75 -0.15 -16.61
CA ARG A 305 18.22 -0.32 -16.41
C ARG A 305 19.03 0.90 -16.81
N ARG A 306 18.58 1.66 -17.82
CA ARG A 306 19.26 2.86 -18.35
C ARG A 306 18.87 4.13 -17.61
N MET A 307 17.75 4.13 -16.93
CA MET A 307 17.25 5.30 -16.21
C MET A 307 18.10 5.57 -14.98
N ARG A 308 18.44 6.83 -14.77
CA ARG A 308 19.12 7.30 -13.56
C ARG A 308 18.27 8.40 -12.95
N LEU A 309 17.93 8.21 -11.68
CA LEU A 309 17.18 9.18 -10.88
C LEU A 309 18.09 9.73 -9.78
N ASP A 310 17.96 11.00 -9.51
CA ASP A 310 18.54 11.67 -8.35
C ASP A 310 17.52 11.59 -7.21
N THR A 311 17.67 10.59 -6.35
CA THR A 311 16.75 10.30 -5.25
C THR A 311 17.45 10.31 -3.89
N PHE A 312 18.58 11.03 -3.77
CA PHE A 312 19.34 11.19 -2.54
C PHE A 312 19.36 12.65 -2.09
#